data_d21633555765a5d7c339e3baa086e7fe
#
_entry.id   d21633555765a5d7c339e3baa086e7fe
#
_cell.length_a   1.000
_cell.length_b   1.000
_cell.length_c   1.000
_cell.angle_alpha   90.00
_cell.angle_beta   90.00
_cell.angle_gamma   90.00
#
_symmetry.space_group_name_H-M   'P 1'
#
loop_
_entity.id
_entity.type
_entity.pdbx_description
1 polymer ?
#
loop_
_entity_poly.entity_id
_entity_poly.type
_entity_poly.pdbx_seq_one_letter_code
_entity_poly.pdbx_strand_id
1 'polypeptide(L)'
;MTAIRVVRQGKKGKTDRLPLYVEFYINREKIRIAVRLSVTSKEWDEQNEVIKGRDKESKDKNLIISNIRSRVSDIFVRARLKNETLTKESFFRQYNNPSDFGTFFDFARVYLKQISKTISFGTWKHHVSIIKKLETFAPGLVFSEITHEFLLSFFAYLRKIGNMDSTAWRNMATIKIYVGAAIRGGYMDQDPFAAIKIRRPKSEVIYLTEEELLRLTALYRSGRLEECTQNVLRFFLFLCFTSLHIGDAKALQINQFIGNELHYTRGKTKIPVTVPLSDPARYIYEYYRAGRTKGNLFMNLPTDQDINR
;
A
#
# COMPACT_ATOMS: atom_id res chain seq x y z
N MET A 1 30.97 -16.05 -22.35
CA MET A 1 30.22 -14.77 -22.16
C MET A 1 29.18 -14.68 -23.25
N THR A 2 27.94 -14.35 -22.91
CA THR A 2 26.92 -14.05 -23.93
C THR A 2 27.31 -12.76 -24.62
N ALA A 3 27.50 -12.78 -25.95
CA ALA A 3 27.83 -11.57 -26.69
C ALA A 3 26.60 -10.63 -26.71
N ILE A 4 26.77 -9.43 -26.22
CA ILE A 4 25.78 -8.36 -26.31
C ILE A 4 26.13 -7.50 -27.52
N ARG A 5 25.29 -7.53 -28.55
CA ARG A 5 25.51 -6.83 -29.81
C ARG A 5 24.48 -5.73 -30.02
N VAL A 6 24.88 -4.69 -30.76
CA VAL A 6 23.94 -3.70 -31.25
C VAL A 6 23.74 -3.91 -32.74
N VAL A 7 22.51 -4.16 -33.14
CA VAL A 7 22.16 -4.49 -34.52
C VAL A 7 21.20 -3.47 -35.12
N ARG A 8 21.44 -3.15 -36.38
CA ARG A 8 20.54 -2.32 -37.21
C ARG A 8 19.65 -3.28 -38.02
N GLN A 9 18.39 -3.43 -37.69
CA GLN A 9 17.53 -4.40 -38.37
C GLN A 9 16.09 -3.94 -38.45
N GLY A 10 15.44 -4.22 -39.59
CA GLY A 10 14.03 -3.95 -39.86
C GLY A 10 13.71 -4.20 -41.33
N LYS A 11 12.43 -4.03 -41.68
CA LYS A 11 12.03 -4.01 -43.10
C LYS A 11 12.42 -2.66 -43.68
N LYS A 12 13.10 -2.68 -44.85
CA LYS A 12 13.39 -1.45 -45.59
C LYS A 12 12.07 -0.81 -46.02
N GLY A 13 11.83 0.42 -45.57
CA GLY A 13 10.73 1.25 -46.00
C GLY A 13 11.17 2.16 -47.20
N LYS A 14 10.47 3.28 -47.40
CA LYS A 14 10.84 4.29 -48.37
C LYS A 14 12.18 4.99 -48.06
N THR A 15 12.69 4.89 -46.85
CA THR A 15 13.97 5.43 -46.39
C THR A 15 14.88 4.32 -45.91
N ASP A 16 16.23 4.47 -46.09
CA ASP A 16 17.23 3.50 -45.56
C ASP A 16 17.39 3.55 -44.03
N ARG A 17 16.50 4.24 -43.33
CA ARG A 17 16.53 4.31 -41.85
C ARG A 17 15.96 3.06 -41.26
N LEU A 18 16.79 2.33 -40.47
CA LEU A 18 16.37 1.13 -39.74
C LEU A 18 16.58 1.32 -38.22
N PRO A 19 15.70 0.75 -37.42
CA PRO A 19 15.81 0.82 -35.97
C PRO A 19 17.00 0.02 -35.45
N LEU A 20 17.56 0.48 -34.30
CA LEU A 20 18.62 -0.18 -33.57
C LEU A 20 18.04 -1.00 -32.42
N TYR A 21 18.64 -2.18 -32.21
CA TYR A 21 18.32 -3.09 -31.11
C TYR A 21 19.60 -3.54 -30.41
N VAL A 22 19.55 -3.66 -29.08
CA VAL A 22 20.53 -4.44 -28.33
C VAL A 22 20.08 -5.88 -28.35
N GLU A 23 20.91 -6.77 -28.91
CA GLU A 23 20.62 -8.20 -29.11
C GLU A 23 21.54 -9.06 -28.24
N PHE A 24 21.00 -10.06 -27.60
CA PHE A 24 21.73 -11.04 -26.78
C PHE A 24 20.91 -12.34 -26.64
N TYR A 25 21.50 -13.35 -26.00
CA TYR A 25 20.87 -14.65 -25.81
C TYR A 25 20.75 -15.00 -24.32
N ILE A 26 19.60 -15.56 -23.92
CA ILE A 26 19.38 -16.19 -22.62
C ILE A 26 18.87 -17.61 -22.89
N ASN A 27 19.58 -18.63 -22.37
CA ASN A 27 19.23 -20.04 -22.55
C ASN A 27 18.95 -20.43 -24.03
N ARG A 28 19.78 -19.94 -24.95
CA ARG A 28 19.66 -20.10 -26.42
C ARG A 28 18.48 -19.35 -27.06
N GLU A 29 17.66 -18.65 -26.30
CA GLU A 29 16.60 -17.78 -26.82
C GLU A 29 17.18 -16.40 -27.14
N LYS A 30 16.91 -15.92 -28.36
CA LYS A 30 17.31 -14.60 -28.82
C LYS A 30 16.41 -13.51 -28.23
N ILE A 31 17.00 -12.53 -27.58
CA ILE A 31 16.31 -11.38 -27.00
C ILE A 31 16.77 -10.09 -27.66
N ARG A 32 15.84 -9.18 -27.90
CA ARG A 32 16.09 -7.86 -28.47
C ARG A 32 15.43 -6.78 -27.64
N ILE A 33 16.19 -5.75 -27.33
CA ILE A 33 15.73 -4.54 -26.67
C ILE A 33 15.81 -3.39 -27.67
N ALA A 34 14.70 -2.73 -27.93
CA ALA A 34 14.66 -1.58 -28.82
C ALA A 34 15.41 -0.39 -28.21
N VAL A 35 16.37 0.15 -28.94
CA VAL A 35 17.11 1.37 -28.54
C VAL A 35 16.26 2.63 -28.74
N ARG A 36 15.18 2.51 -29.52
CA ARG A 36 14.30 3.62 -29.94
C ARG A 36 15.01 4.71 -30.78
N LEU A 37 16.10 4.34 -31.41
CA LEU A 37 16.82 5.14 -32.40
C LEU A 37 16.78 4.44 -33.76
N SER A 38 16.74 5.22 -34.83
CA SER A 38 16.81 4.71 -36.19
C SER A 38 17.92 5.44 -36.94
N VAL A 39 18.74 4.70 -37.68
CA VAL A 39 19.89 5.20 -38.40
C VAL A 39 19.94 4.68 -39.83
N THR A 40 20.57 5.44 -40.73
CA THR A 40 20.87 4.99 -42.10
C THR A 40 22.14 4.13 -42.13
N SER A 41 22.37 3.41 -43.24
CA SER A 41 23.63 2.63 -43.43
C SER A 41 24.88 3.51 -43.43
N LYS A 42 24.79 4.76 -43.84
CA LYS A 42 25.91 5.71 -43.82
C LYS A 42 26.25 6.18 -42.41
N GLU A 43 25.23 6.36 -41.57
CA GLU A 43 25.39 6.83 -40.19
C GLU A 43 25.85 5.71 -39.23
N TRP A 44 25.74 4.42 -39.61
CA TRP A 44 26.03 3.29 -38.74
C TRP A 44 27.41 2.66 -39.01
N ASP A 45 28.15 2.40 -37.98
CA ASP A 45 29.38 1.60 -38.01
C ASP A 45 29.07 0.20 -37.47
N GLU A 46 29.00 -0.76 -38.37
CA GLU A 46 28.67 -2.15 -38.02
C GLU A 46 29.77 -2.87 -37.26
N GLN A 47 31.04 -2.51 -37.46
CA GLN A 47 32.17 -3.14 -36.79
C GLN A 47 32.33 -2.67 -35.35
N ASN A 48 32.19 -1.36 -35.13
CA ASN A 48 32.33 -0.75 -33.83
C ASN A 48 30.98 -0.66 -33.08
N GLU A 49 29.86 -0.97 -33.75
CA GLU A 49 28.48 -0.90 -33.21
C GLU A 49 28.15 0.50 -32.63
N VAL A 50 28.54 1.56 -33.37
CA VAL A 50 28.34 2.97 -32.97
C VAL A 50 27.80 3.80 -34.13
N ILE A 51 27.19 4.92 -33.79
CA ILE A 51 26.76 5.94 -34.76
C ILE A 51 27.96 6.80 -35.10
N LYS A 52 28.26 6.92 -36.41
CA LYS A 52 29.34 7.76 -36.95
C LYS A 52 29.00 9.22 -36.74
N GLY A 53 29.99 10.02 -36.38
CA GLY A 53 29.87 11.46 -36.19
C GLY A 53 30.61 11.93 -34.95
N ARG A 54 31.04 13.21 -34.97
CA ARG A 54 31.70 13.85 -33.82
C ARG A 54 30.86 14.95 -33.21
N ASP A 55 29.69 15.19 -33.77
CA ASP A 55 28.72 16.17 -33.31
C ASP A 55 28.09 15.72 -31.99
N LYS A 56 27.48 16.65 -31.26
CA LYS A 56 26.88 16.42 -29.98
C LYS A 56 25.76 15.39 -30.06
N GLU A 57 24.93 15.43 -31.10
CA GLU A 57 23.80 14.52 -31.30
C GLU A 57 24.26 13.07 -31.47
N SER A 58 25.30 12.81 -32.26
CA SER A 58 25.88 11.47 -32.42
C SER A 58 26.48 10.94 -31.12
N LYS A 59 27.15 11.82 -30.33
CA LYS A 59 27.66 11.44 -28.99
C LYS A 59 26.54 11.10 -28.03
N ASP A 60 25.47 11.88 -27.97
CA ASP A 60 24.32 11.63 -27.09
C ASP A 60 23.62 10.31 -27.48
N LYS A 61 23.44 10.04 -28.77
CA LYS A 61 22.90 8.75 -29.25
C LYS A 61 23.78 7.55 -28.86
N ASN A 62 25.12 7.69 -29.02
CA ASN A 62 26.05 6.64 -28.60
C ASN A 62 26.06 6.44 -27.10
N LEU A 63 25.85 7.47 -26.29
CA LEU A 63 25.69 7.34 -24.84
C LEU A 63 24.41 6.55 -24.47
N ILE A 64 23.30 6.77 -25.18
CA ILE A 64 22.08 5.97 -24.99
C ILE A 64 22.34 4.49 -25.28
N ILE A 65 23.03 4.20 -26.40
CA ILE A 65 23.39 2.81 -26.76
C ILE A 65 24.28 2.18 -25.68
N SER A 66 25.29 2.90 -25.23
CA SER A 66 26.22 2.45 -24.18
C SER A 66 25.51 2.17 -22.86
N ASN A 67 24.58 3.05 -22.44
CA ASN A 67 23.81 2.88 -21.22
C ASN A 67 22.92 1.64 -21.27
N ILE A 68 22.25 1.37 -22.40
CA ILE A 68 21.43 0.15 -22.56
C ILE A 68 22.32 -1.11 -22.52
N ARG A 69 23.47 -1.09 -23.19
CA ARG A 69 24.45 -2.23 -23.15
C ARG A 69 24.95 -2.47 -21.74
N SER A 70 25.35 -1.44 -21.03
CA SER A 70 25.84 -1.54 -19.65
C SER A 70 24.75 -2.13 -18.75
N ARG A 71 23.52 -1.66 -18.84
CA ARG A 71 22.38 -2.17 -18.07
C ARG A 71 22.09 -3.64 -18.32
N VAL A 72 22.17 -4.08 -19.58
CA VAL A 72 22.05 -5.50 -19.93
C VAL A 72 23.22 -6.29 -19.34
N SER A 73 24.46 -5.81 -19.50
CA SER A 73 25.66 -6.43 -18.97
C SER A 73 25.62 -6.58 -17.45
N ASP A 74 25.18 -5.56 -16.72
CA ASP A 74 25.08 -5.56 -15.26
C ASP A 74 24.15 -6.67 -14.76
N ILE A 75 23.03 -6.93 -15.45
CA ILE A 75 22.12 -8.01 -15.09
C ILE A 75 22.81 -9.38 -15.24
N PHE A 76 23.55 -9.59 -16.34
CA PHE A 76 24.30 -10.83 -16.54
C PHE A 76 25.40 -11.03 -15.51
N VAL A 77 26.14 -9.95 -15.19
CA VAL A 77 27.20 -9.98 -14.17
C VAL A 77 26.63 -10.32 -12.80
N ARG A 78 25.53 -9.65 -12.40
CA ARG A 78 24.87 -9.93 -11.11
C ARG A 78 24.37 -11.36 -11.00
N ALA A 79 23.70 -11.87 -12.03
CA ALA A 79 23.22 -13.25 -12.06
C ALA A 79 24.38 -14.24 -11.91
N ARG A 80 25.50 -13.97 -12.59
CA ARG A 80 26.72 -14.82 -12.50
C ARG A 80 27.36 -14.76 -11.12
N LEU A 81 27.49 -13.58 -10.52
CA LEU A 81 28.06 -13.43 -9.18
C LEU A 81 27.22 -14.12 -8.10
N LYS A 82 25.91 -14.22 -8.32
CA LYS A 82 24.98 -14.92 -7.42
C LYS A 82 24.80 -16.40 -7.73
N ASN A 83 25.45 -16.92 -8.78
CA ASN A 83 25.22 -18.27 -9.31
C ASN A 83 23.75 -18.55 -9.65
N GLU A 84 23.00 -17.53 -10.05
CA GLU A 84 21.59 -17.65 -10.42
C GLU A 84 21.45 -17.97 -11.91
N THR A 85 20.54 -18.90 -12.25
CA THR A 85 20.18 -19.16 -13.64
C THR A 85 19.26 -18.03 -14.13
N LEU A 86 19.75 -17.25 -15.09
CA LEU A 86 18.97 -16.17 -15.68
C LEU A 86 17.92 -16.74 -16.65
N THR A 87 16.64 -16.49 -16.40
CA THR A 87 15.55 -16.77 -17.34
C THR A 87 15.13 -15.47 -18.04
N LYS A 88 14.40 -15.59 -19.14
CA LYS A 88 13.84 -14.43 -19.87
C LYS A 88 12.95 -13.58 -18.97
N GLU A 89 12.08 -14.22 -18.17
CA GLU A 89 11.18 -13.56 -17.24
C GLU A 89 11.96 -12.83 -16.13
N SER A 90 12.98 -13.49 -15.56
CA SER A 90 13.82 -12.89 -14.51
C SER A 90 14.68 -11.75 -15.06
N PHE A 91 15.16 -11.86 -16.30
CA PHE A 91 15.87 -10.79 -16.99
C PHE A 91 14.95 -9.56 -17.19
N PHE A 92 13.76 -9.74 -17.82
CA PHE A 92 12.86 -8.62 -18.05
C PHE A 92 12.33 -8.01 -16.76
N ARG A 93 12.15 -8.80 -15.71
CA ARG A 93 11.83 -8.28 -14.38
C ARG A 93 12.91 -7.34 -13.85
N GLN A 94 14.20 -7.72 -13.99
CA GLN A 94 15.33 -6.88 -13.58
C GLN A 94 15.54 -5.69 -14.54
N TYR A 95 15.36 -5.90 -15.85
CA TYR A 95 15.54 -4.85 -16.86
C TYR A 95 14.40 -3.81 -16.85
N ASN A 96 13.15 -4.25 -16.70
CA ASN A 96 11.98 -3.36 -16.64
C ASN A 96 11.69 -2.87 -15.23
N ASN A 97 12.33 -3.47 -14.22
CA ASN A 97 12.37 -2.89 -12.91
C ASN A 97 13.36 -1.74 -12.95
N PRO A 98 12.87 -0.52 -12.97
CA PRO A 98 13.78 0.59 -12.92
C PRO A 98 14.44 0.58 -11.54
N SER A 99 15.76 0.40 -11.54
CA SER A 99 16.63 1.12 -10.61
C SER A 99 16.36 2.65 -10.66
N ASP A 100 15.31 3.06 -11.32
CA ASP A 100 14.84 4.41 -11.61
C ASP A 100 13.94 4.98 -10.52
N PHE A 101 13.58 4.20 -9.49
CA PHE A 101 13.13 4.83 -8.27
C PHE A 101 14.36 5.40 -7.57
N GLY A 102 14.55 6.69 -7.64
CA GLY A 102 15.63 7.40 -6.96
C GLY A 102 15.60 7.14 -5.45
N THR A 103 14.41 6.90 -4.90
CA THR A 103 14.18 6.62 -3.47
C THR A 103 13.18 5.47 -3.25
N PHE A 104 13.23 4.89 -2.06
CA PHE A 104 12.20 3.93 -1.60
C PHE A 104 10.80 4.56 -1.62
N PHE A 105 10.69 5.88 -1.41
CA PHE A 105 9.40 6.57 -1.39
C PHE A 105 8.75 6.67 -2.75
N ASP A 106 9.53 6.82 -3.82
CA ASP A 106 9.01 6.83 -5.19
C ASP A 106 8.38 5.47 -5.52
N PHE A 107 9.07 4.39 -5.17
CA PHE A 107 8.52 3.03 -5.25
C PHE A 107 7.26 2.88 -4.38
N ALA A 108 7.31 3.31 -3.11
CA ALA A 108 6.21 3.15 -2.18
C ALA A 108 4.94 3.88 -2.65
N ARG A 109 5.07 5.07 -3.23
CA ARG A 109 3.94 5.82 -3.81
C ARG A 109 3.32 5.09 -5.00
N VAL A 110 4.14 4.54 -5.90
CA VAL A 110 3.67 3.77 -7.06
C VAL A 110 2.96 2.49 -6.58
N TYR A 111 3.58 1.75 -5.67
CA TYR A 111 2.99 0.53 -5.12
C TYR A 111 1.68 0.81 -4.37
N LEU A 112 1.62 1.87 -3.57
CA LEU A 112 0.40 2.28 -2.89
C LEU A 112 -0.73 2.59 -3.89
N LYS A 113 -0.42 3.27 -5.00
CA LYS A 113 -1.40 3.52 -6.07
C LYS A 113 -1.91 2.23 -6.70
N GLN A 114 -1.04 1.22 -6.87
CA GLN A 114 -1.44 -0.09 -7.41
C GLN A 114 -2.42 -0.80 -6.46
N ILE A 115 -2.10 -0.88 -5.16
CA ILE A 115 -2.93 -1.59 -4.18
C ILE A 115 -4.15 -0.78 -3.72
N SER A 116 -4.23 0.52 -4.01
CA SER A 116 -5.33 1.38 -3.56
C SER A 116 -6.71 0.90 -3.99
N LYS A 117 -6.79 0.17 -5.12
CA LYS A 117 -8.04 -0.41 -5.63
C LYS A 117 -8.50 -1.67 -4.87
N THR A 118 -7.62 -2.28 -4.09
CA THR A 118 -7.89 -3.55 -3.37
C THR A 118 -8.02 -3.37 -1.86
N ILE A 119 -7.67 -2.19 -1.34
CA ILE A 119 -7.71 -1.90 0.09
C ILE A 119 -8.80 -0.87 0.42
N SER A 120 -9.31 -0.91 1.67
CA SER A 120 -10.28 0.09 2.13
C SER A 120 -9.64 1.48 2.25
N PHE A 121 -10.48 2.54 2.17
CA PHE A 121 -10.02 3.92 2.34
C PHE A 121 -9.32 4.16 3.69
N GLY A 122 -9.81 3.55 4.78
CA GLY A 122 -9.16 3.62 6.09
C GLY A 122 -7.76 2.97 6.10
N THR A 123 -7.61 1.83 5.40
CA THR A 123 -6.31 1.17 5.22
C THR A 123 -5.39 2.04 4.38
N TRP A 124 -5.88 2.62 3.29
CA TRP A 124 -5.11 3.54 2.45
C TRP A 124 -4.59 4.74 3.25
N LYS A 125 -5.45 5.42 4.03
CA LYS A 125 -5.03 6.52 4.93
C LYS A 125 -3.93 6.11 5.90
N HIS A 126 -4.02 4.90 6.47
CA HIS A 126 -2.99 4.36 7.34
C HIS A 126 -1.66 4.19 6.61
N HIS A 127 -1.67 3.62 5.40
CA HIS A 127 -0.47 3.47 4.57
C HIS A 127 0.17 4.82 4.24
N VAL A 128 -0.63 5.82 3.83
CA VAL A 128 -0.12 7.19 3.59
C VAL A 128 0.54 7.76 4.84
N SER A 129 -0.11 7.63 5.99
CA SER A 129 0.40 8.15 7.26
C SER A 129 1.74 7.52 7.65
N ILE A 130 1.91 6.19 7.48
CA ILE A 130 3.16 5.54 7.86
C ILE A 130 4.29 5.83 6.87
N ILE A 131 4.01 5.92 5.57
CA ILE A 131 5.01 6.33 4.57
C ILE A 131 5.52 7.73 4.92
N LYS A 132 4.62 8.67 5.26
CA LYS A 132 5.01 10.02 5.67
C LYS A 132 5.86 10.04 6.93
N LYS A 133 5.54 9.21 7.94
CA LYS A 133 6.37 9.07 9.16
C LYS A 133 7.77 8.55 8.83
N LEU A 134 7.87 7.57 7.94
CA LEU A 134 9.16 7.02 7.50
C LEU A 134 9.96 8.06 6.71
N GLU A 135 9.31 8.82 5.83
CA GLU A 135 9.93 9.89 5.05
C GLU A 135 10.43 11.05 5.96
N THR A 136 9.70 11.36 7.02
CA THR A 136 10.14 12.32 8.05
C THR A 136 11.34 11.80 8.84
N PHE A 137 11.40 10.50 9.12
CA PHE A 137 12.52 9.88 9.85
C PHE A 137 13.79 9.78 8.99
N ALA A 138 13.66 9.41 7.72
CA ALA A 138 14.77 9.20 6.80
C ALA A 138 14.43 9.78 5.41
N PRO A 139 14.58 11.11 5.21
CA PRO A 139 14.36 11.73 3.90
C PRO A 139 15.33 11.15 2.86
N GLY A 140 14.81 10.84 1.66
CA GLY A 140 15.63 10.33 0.57
C GLY A 140 16.09 8.88 0.72
N LEU A 141 15.51 8.12 1.65
CA LEU A 141 15.84 6.71 1.91
C LEU A 141 15.95 5.88 0.63
N VAL A 142 17.07 5.19 0.43
CA VAL A 142 17.28 4.25 -0.66
C VAL A 142 17.19 2.79 -0.17
N PHE A 143 16.96 1.85 -1.09
CA PHE A 143 16.72 0.45 -0.73
C PHE A 143 17.87 -0.21 0.05
N SER A 144 19.12 0.13 -0.25
CA SER A 144 20.30 -0.41 0.41
C SER A 144 20.45 0.03 1.88
N GLU A 145 19.81 1.12 2.26
CA GLU A 145 19.83 1.64 3.64
C GLU A 145 18.78 0.99 4.53
N ILE A 146 17.81 0.26 3.94
CA ILE A 146 16.76 -0.44 4.70
C ILE A 146 17.36 -1.73 5.27
N THR A 147 18.18 -1.58 6.29
CA THR A 147 18.80 -2.69 7.02
C THR A 147 17.98 -3.10 8.24
N HIS A 148 18.39 -4.18 8.89
CA HIS A 148 17.85 -4.60 10.17
C HIS A 148 17.95 -3.49 11.23
N GLU A 149 19.13 -2.89 11.37
CA GLU A 149 19.44 -1.81 12.32
C GLU A 149 18.61 -0.57 12.04
N PHE A 150 18.43 -0.22 10.75
CA PHE A 150 17.56 0.87 10.34
C PHE A 150 16.12 0.65 10.81
N LEU A 151 15.58 -0.55 10.62
CA LEU A 151 14.21 -0.87 11.04
C LEU A 151 14.04 -0.83 12.56
N LEU A 152 15.04 -1.27 13.34
CA LEU A 152 15.01 -1.14 14.80
C LEU A 152 15.06 0.34 15.24
N SER A 153 15.88 1.15 14.59
CA SER A 153 15.96 2.59 14.84
C SER A 153 14.64 3.29 14.51
N PHE A 154 14.01 2.92 13.41
CA PHE A 154 12.69 3.43 13.05
C PHE A 154 11.60 3.01 14.05
N PHE A 155 11.65 1.78 14.54
CA PHE A 155 10.74 1.31 15.59
C PHE A 155 10.91 2.14 16.90
N ALA A 156 12.15 2.40 17.31
CA ALA A 156 12.45 3.25 18.46
C ALA A 156 11.96 4.69 18.23
N TYR A 157 12.15 5.24 17.04
CA TYR A 157 11.62 6.55 16.66
C TYR A 157 10.10 6.62 16.77
N LEU A 158 9.38 5.59 16.29
CA LEU A 158 7.91 5.55 16.39
C LEU A 158 7.45 5.63 17.86
N ARG A 159 8.15 4.97 18.78
CA ARG A 159 7.87 5.06 20.23
C ARG A 159 8.18 6.47 20.78
N LYS A 160 9.31 7.04 20.38
CA LYS A 160 9.73 8.38 20.80
C LYS A 160 8.72 9.47 20.41
N ILE A 161 8.08 9.35 19.24
CA ILE A 161 7.03 10.29 18.81
C ILE A 161 5.64 9.98 19.40
N GLY A 162 5.58 9.16 20.47
CA GLY A 162 4.38 8.91 21.25
C GLY A 162 3.46 7.81 20.72
N ASN A 163 3.91 6.96 19.78
CA ASN A 163 3.08 5.82 19.41
C ASN A 163 3.14 4.73 20.50
N MET A 164 1.98 4.22 20.89
CA MET A 164 1.89 3.01 21.72
C MET A 164 2.54 1.82 21.01
N ASP A 165 3.04 0.84 21.76
CA ASP A 165 3.71 -0.34 21.22
C ASP A 165 2.87 -1.11 20.18
N SER A 166 1.56 -1.20 20.39
CA SER A 166 0.62 -1.81 19.42
C SER A 166 0.55 -1.03 18.11
N THR A 167 0.60 0.30 18.17
CA THR A 167 0.60 1.18 17.00
C THR A 167 1.95 1.12 16.29
N ALA A 168 3.06 1.17 17.02
CA ALA A 168 4.40 1.02 16.45
C ALA A 168 4.56 -0.33 15.75
N TRP A 169 4.10 -1.43 16.38
CA TRP A 169 4.07 -2.75 15.77
C TRP A 169 3.27 -2.78 14.47
N ARG A 170 2.07 -2.21 14.47
CA ARG A 170 1.21 -2.14 13.28
C ARG A 170 1.87 -1.32 12.15
N ASN A 171 2.56 -0.24 12.49
CA ASN A 171 3.31 0.56 11.54
C ASN A 171 4.43 -0.26 10.90
N MET A 172 5.20 -1.01 11.70
CA MET A 172 6.26 -1.91 11.19
C MET A 172 5.69 -3.02 10.29
N ALA A 173 4.55 -3.61 10.65
CA ALA A 173 3.87 -4.59 9.82
C ALA A 173 3.46 -4.00 8.45
N THR A 174 3.07 -2.73 8.42
CA THR A 174 2.77 -2.03 7.16
C THR A 174 4.03 -1.82 6.32
N ILE A 175 5.16 -1.38 6.92
CA ILE A 175 6.43 -1.24 6.17
C ILE A 175 6.90 -2.58 5.63
N LYS A 176 6.71 -3.69 6.38
CA LYS A 176 7.03 -5.03 5.90
C LYS A 176 6.30 -5.40 4.60
N ILE A 177 5.08 -4.90 4.37
CA ILE A 177 4.36 -5.11 3.10
C ILE A 177 5.13 -4.48 1.93
N TYR A 178 5.63 -3.25 2.11
CA TYR A 178 6.40 -2.54 1.08
C TYR A 178 7.77 -3.16 0.84
N VAL A 179 8.47 -3.53 1.89
CA VAL A 179 9.75 -4.24 1.79
C VAL A 179 9.56 -5.58 1.07
N GLY A 180 8.54 -6.36 1.44
CA GLY A 180 8.21 -7.60 0.74
C GLY A 180 7.85 -7.39 -0.74
N ALA A 181 7.17 -6.28 -1.08
CA ALA A 181 6.92 -5.92 -2.47
C ALA A 181 8.21 -5.51 -3.20
N ALA A 182 9.11 -4.78 -2.54
CA ALA A 182 10.40 -4.41 -3.09
C ALA A 182 11.30 -5.63 -3.37
N ILE A 183 11.30 -6.61 -2.47
CA ILE A 183 12.03 -7.88 -2.66
C ILE A 183 11.45 -8.66 -3.85
N ARG A 184 10.13 -8.84 -3.92
CA ARG A 184 9.47 -9.49 -5.07
C ARG A 184 9.70 -8.73 -6.36
N GLY A 185 9.83 -7.42 -6.29
CA GLY A 185 10.17 -6.55 -7.41
C GLY A 185 11.66 -6.62 -7.82
N GLY A 186 12.54 -7.23 -7.03
CA GLY A 186 13.97 -7.29 -7.30
C GLY A 186 14.73 -6.01 -6.95
N TYR A 187 14.14 -5.10 -6.15
CA TYR A 187 14.78 -3.88 -5.65
C TYR A 187 15.64 -4.14 -4.41
N MET A 188 15.37 -5.23 -3.71
CA MET A 188 16.10 -5.69 -2.53
C MET A 188 16.36 -7.19 -2.63
N ASP A 189 17.55 -7.60 -2.22
CA ASP A 189 17.97 -9.00 -2.28
C ASP A 189 17.63 -9.80 -1.00
N GLN A 190 17.59 -9.11 0.14
CA GLN A 190 17.40 -9.74 1.45
C GLN A 190 16.21 -9.10 2.19
N ASP A 191 15.55 -9.91 3.01
CA ASP A 191 14.49 -9.41 3.91
C ASP A 191 15.11 -8.90 5.22
N PRO A 192 15.18 -7.58 5.44
CA PRO A 192 15.70 -7.02 6.67
C PRO A 192 14.80 -7.31 7.89
N PHE A 193 13.57 -7.78 7.68
CA PHE A 193 12.68 -8.24 8.73
C PHE A 193 12.94 -9.69 9.16
N ALA A 194 13.75 -10.48 8.46
CA ALA A 194 13.96 -11.90 8.76
C ALA A 194 14.43 -12.15 10.19
N ALA A 195 15.30 -11.27 10.71
CA ALA A 195 15.82 -11.36 12.07
C ALA A 195 15.00 -10.57 13.12
N ILE A 196 13.99 -9.80 12.69
CA ILE A 196 13.21 -8.95 13.61
C ILE A 196 12.07 -9.74 14.22
N LYS A 197 12.17 -10.02 15.52
CA LYS A 197 11.09 -10.63 16.31
C LYS A 197 10.28 -9.58 17.08
N ILE A 198 9.66 -8.64 16.37
CA ILE A 198 8.75 -7.70 17.02
C ILE A 198 7.43 -8.43 17.29
N ARG A 199 7.22 -8.83 18.54
CA ARG A 199 5.97 -9.48 18.96
C ARG A 199 4.84 -8.46 18.98
N ARG A 200 3.66 -8.88 18.54
CA ARG A 200 2.44 -8.10 18.74
C ARG A 200 2.19 -8.00 20.26
N PRO A 201 2.13 -6.78 20.83
CA PRO A 201 1.83 -6.61 22.24
C PRO A 201 0.41 -7.13 22.53
N LYS A 202 0.26 -7.74 23.69
CA LYS A 202 -1.07 -8.08 24.19
C LYS A 202 -1.81 -6.79 24.51
N SER A 203 -3.01 -6.62 24.01
CA SER A 203 -3.88 -5.51 24.40
C SER A 203 -4.69 -5.94 25.60
N GLU A 204 -4.72 -5.11 26.63
CA GLU A 204 -5.69 -5.22 27.70
C GLU A 204 -7.08 -4.92 27.15
N VAL A 205 -8.04 -5.74 27.56
CA VAL A 205 -9.43 -5.51 27.20
C VAL A 205 -10.04 -4.63 28.28
N ILE A 206 -10.39 -3.40 27.92
CA ILE A 206 -11.12 -2.48 28.79
C ILE A 206 -12.61 -2.62 28.43
N TYR A 207 -13.44 -2.86 29.40
CA TYR A 207 -14.88 -3.00 29.22
C TYR A 207 -15.61 -2.35 30.41
N LEU A 208 -16.86 -1.97 30.18
CA LEU A 208 -17.73 -1.47 31.27
C LEU A 208 -18.20 -2.64 32.10
N THR A 209 -18.14 -2.49 33.43
CA THR A 209 -18.83 -3.38 34.33
C THR A 209 -20.34 -3.16 34.25
N GLU A 210 -21.09 -4.13 34.76
CA GLU A 210 -22.57 -4.00 34.82
C GLU A 210 -23.00 -2.78 35.64
N GLU A 211 -22.33 -2.53 36.77
CA GLU A 211 -22.62 -1.35 37.61
C GLU A 211 -22.37 -0.03 36.86
N GLU A 212 -21.26 0.07 36.09
CA GLU A 212 -20.96 1.26 35.31
C GLU A 212 -21.99 1.48 34.18
N LEU A 213 -22.42 0.40 33.53
CA LEU A 213 -23.47 0.45 32.52
C LEU A 213 -24.81 0.89 33.11
N LEU A 214 -25.16 0.41 34.31
CA LEU A 214 -26.35 0.82 35.03
C LEU A 214 -26.29 2.30 35.44
N ARG A 215 -25.14 2.79 35.92
CA ARG A 215 -24.93 4.23 36.21
C ARG A 215 -25.13 5.10 35.00
N LEU A 216 -24.54 4.73 33.85
CA LEU A 216 -24.71 5.45 32.58
C LEU A 216 -26.18 5.43 32.12
N THR A 217 -26.88 4.31 32.29
CA THR A 217 -28.29 4.20 31.95
C THR A 217 -29.14 5.08 32.85
N ALA A 218 -28.85 5.14 34.16
CA ALA A 218 -29.53 6.04 35.11
C ALA A 218 -29.26 7.51 34.77
N LEU A 219 -28.03 7.86 34.43
CA LEU A 219 -27.66 9.21 33.98
C LEU A 219 -28.44 9.61 32.71
N TYR A 220 -28.50 8.71 31.71
CA TYR A 220 -29.30 8.93 30.51
C TYR A 220 -30.78 9.20 30.85
N ARG A 221 -31.39 8.39 31.73
CA ARG A 221 -32.78 8.54 32.12
C ARG A 221 -33.05 9.79 32.94
N SER A 222 -32.07 10.34 33.62
CA SER A 222 -32.22 11.58 34.41
C SER A 222 -32.53 12.83 33.59
N GLY A 223 -32.18 12.80 32.29
CA GLY A 223 -32.37 13.96 31.38
C GLY A 223 -31.55 15.20 31.75
N ARG A 224 -30.53 15.07 32.63
CA ARG A 224 -29.76 16.23 33.16
C ARG A 224 -28.61 16.67 32.23
N LEU A 225 -28.33 15.91 31.19
CA LEU A 225 -27.25 16.21 30.27
C LEU A 225 -27.71 17.16 29.17
N GLU A 226 -26.79 17.97 28.68
CA GLU A 226 -26.97 18.76 27.48
C GLU A 226 -27.37 17.87 26.29
N GLU A 227 -28.24 18.34 25.41
CA GLU A 227 -28.82 17.53 24.32
C GLU A 227 -27.76 16.86 23.45
N CYS A 228 -26.63 17.50 23.16
CA CYS A 228 -25.53 16.92 22.41
C CYS A 228 -24.94 15.71 23.16
N THR A 229 -24.61 15.87 24.44
CA THR A 229 -24.06 14.80 25.28
C THR A 229 -25.10 13.69 25.53
N GLN A 230 -26.36 14.07 25.72
CA GLN A 230 -27.47 13.12 25.85
C GLN A 230 -27.62 12.26 24.60
N ASN A 231 -27.48 12.84 23.42
CA ASN A 231 -27.53 12.11 22.15
C ASN A 231 -26.32 11.16 21.96
N VAL A 232 -25.13 11.58 22.35
CA VAL A 232 -23.94 10.72 22.33
C VAL A 232 -24.11 9.55 23.31
N LEU A 233 -24.58 9.81 24.54
CA LEU A 233 -24.78 8.76 25.53
C LEU A 233 -25.86 7.77 25.08
N ARG A 234 -26.96 8.26 24.50
CA ARG A 234 -28.03 7.43 23.92
C ARG A 234 -27.48 6.48 22.83
N PHE A 235 -26.69 7.04 21.92
CA PHE A 235 -26.03 6.25 20.86
C PHE A 235 -25.05 5.22 21.45
N PHE A 236 -24.22 5.61 22.41
CA PHE A 236 -23.29 4.72 23.10
C PHE A 236 -23.99 3.55 23.80
N LEU A 237 -25.07 3.82 24.53
CA LEU A 237 -25.88 2.79 25.17
C LEU A 237 -26.49 1.83 24.15
N PHE A 238 -26.92 2.33 22.99
CA PHE A 238 -27.39 1.47 21.91
C PHE A 238 -26.29 0.51 21.44
N LEU A 239 -25.04 0.99 21.29
CA LEU A 239 -23.90 0.14 20.95
C LEU A 239 -23.65 -0.93 22.01
N CYS A 240 -23.72 -0.58 23.29
CA CYS A 240 -23.55 -1.52 24.40
C CYS A 240 -24.64 -2.63 24.38
N PHE A 241 -25.90 -2.26 24.15
CA PHE A 241 -27.01 -3.23 24.16
C PHE A 241 -27.15 -4.05 22.89
N THR A 242 -26.47 -3.68 21.81
CA THR A 242 -26.52 -4.40 20.52
C THR A 242 -25.20 -5.01 20.10
N SER A 243 -24.10 -4.71 20.80
CA SER A 243 -22.72 -5.12 20.45
C SER A 243 -22.30 -4.72 19.03
N LEU A 244 -22.85 -3.64 18.50
CA LEU A 244 -22.51 -3.14 17.18
C LEU A 244 -21.24 -2.31 17.20
N HIS A 245 -20.47 -2.40 16.13
CA HIS A 245 -19.42 -1.43 15.91
C HIS A 245 -19.99 -0.08 15.49
N ILE A 246 -19.35 1.01 15.95
CA ILE A 246 -19.78 2.38 15.69
C ILE A 246 -20.03 2.68 14.18
N GLY A 247 -19.16 2.17 13.30
CA GLY A 247 -19.31 2.35 11.85
C GLY A 247 -20.51 1.63 11.27
N ASP A 248 -20.83 0.42 11.79
CA ASP A 248 -21.99 -0.35 11.36
C ASP A 248 -23.27 0.30 11.88
N ALA A 249 -23.28 0.72 13.14
CA ALA A 249 -24.44 1.39 13.74
C ALA A 249 -24.79 2.71 13.02
N LYS A 250 -23.80 3.54 12.69
CA LYS A 250 -24.02 4.78 11.93
C LYS A 250 -24.63 4.56 10.54
N ALA A 251 -24.43 3.40 9.95
CA ALA A 251 -24.94 3.04 8.63
C ALA A 251 -26.34 2.39 8.68
N LEU A 252 -26.91 2.15 9.86
CA LEU A 252 -28.18 1.46 10.02
C LEU A 252 -29.34 2.20 9.35
N GLN A 253 -30.15 1.43 8.64
CA GLN A 253 -31.42 1.86 8.04
C GLN A 253 -32.60 1.36 8.85
N ILE A 254 -33.67 2.12 8.94
CA ILE A 254 -34.88 1.77 9.70
C ILE A 254 -35.50 0.46 9.15
N ASN A 255 -35.47 0.24 7.86
CA ASN A 255 -36.01 -0.95 7.21
C ASN A 255 -35.23 -2.23 7.49
N GLN A 256 -34.08 -2.18 8.18
CA GLN A 256 -33.32 -3.33 8.60
C GLN A 256 -33.88 -3.93 9.92
N PHE A 257 -34.80 -3.24 10.57
CA PHE A 257 -35.46 -3.70 11.78
C PHE A 257 -36.78 -4.38 11.43
N ILE A 258 -36.87 -5.69 11.70
CA ILE A 258 -38.02 -6.53 11.39
C ILE A 258 -38.48 -7.19 12.70
N GLY A 259 -39.68 -6.82 13.15
CA GLY A 259 -40.17 -7.28 14.45
C GLY A 259 -39.24 -6.85 15.59
N ASN A 260 -38.68 -7.79 16.31
CA ASN A 260 -37.73 -7.55 17.40
C ASN A 260 -36.28 -7.81 17.04
N GLU A 261 -35.93 -7.81 15.75
CA GLU A 261 -34.61 -8.17 15.27
C GLU A 261 -34.05 -7.10 14.34
N LEU A 262 -32.75 -6.90 14.43
CA LEU A 262 -31.97 -6.10 13.49
C LEU A 262 -31.22 -7.03 12.53
N HIS A 263 -31.49 -6.91 11.24
CA HIS A 263 -30.80 -7.63 10.17
C HIS A 263 -29.87 -6.69 9.41
N TYR A 264 -28.57 -6.88 9.52
CA TYR A 264 -27.61 -6.03 8.81
C TYR A 264 -26.40 -6.81 8.33
N THR A 265 -25.64 -6.23 7.39
CA THR A 265 -24.39 -6.79 6.91
C THR A 265 -23.21 -5.98 7.47
N ARG A 266 -22.30 -6.64 8.17
CA ARG A 266 -21.08 -5.99 8.70
C ARG A 266 -20.31 -5.29 7.61
N GLY A 267 -20.04 -4.00 7.77
CA GLY A 267 -19.34 -3.18 6.77
C GLY A 267 -17.94 -3.67 6.44
N LYS A 268 -17.22 -4.19 7.44
CA LYS A 268 -15.84 -4.64 7.30
C LYS A 268 -15.70 -6.04 6.71
N THR A 269 -16.49 -7.00 7.18
CA THR A 269 -16.36 -8.43 6.84
C THR A 269 -17.36 -8.90 5.79
N LYS A 270 -18.37 -8.08 5.50
CA LYS A 270 -19.48 -8.40 4.60
C LYS A 270 -20.30 -9.64 5.02
N ILE A 271 -20.27 -9.95 6.30
CA ILE A 271 -21.04 -11.07 6.87
C ILE A 271 -22.42 -10.55 7.30
N PRO A 272 -23.53 -11.19 6.88
CA PRO A 272 -24.85 -10.88 7.40
C PRO A 272 -24.96 -11.28 8.87
N VAL A 273 -25.61 -10.48 9.67
CA VAL A 273 -25.79 -10.67 11.11
C VAL A 273 -27.21 -10.31 11.49
N THR A 274 -27.83 -11.13 12.35
CA THR A 274 -29.10 -10.84 13.01
C THR A 274 -28.84 -10.60 14.48
N VAL A 275 -29.36 -9.51 15.03
CA VAL A 275 -29.23 -9.14 16.45
C VAL A 275 -30.63 -9.00 17.03
N PRO A 276 -31.00 -9.82 17.99
CA PRO A 276 -32.24 -9.61 18.74
C PRO A 276 -32.11 -8.34 19.58
N LEU A 277 -33.15 -7.52 19.59
CA LEU A 277 -33.18 -6.28 20.39
C LEU A 277 -33.62 -6.58 21.81
N SER A 278 -32.77 -6.21 22.77
CA SER A 278 -33.19 -6.11 24.18
C SER A 278 -34.15 -4.93 24.36
N ASP A 279 -34.95 -4.96 25.45
CA ASP A 279 -35.88 -3.86 25.73
C ASP A 279 -35.20 -2.47 25.79
N PRO A 280 -34.01 -2.31 26.40
CA PRO A 280 -33.29 -1.03 26.34
C PRO A 280 -32.88 -0.63 24.94
N ALA A 281 -32.43 -1.56 24.10
CA ALA A 281 -32.07 -1.30 22.72
C ALA A 281 -33.30 -0.89 21.89
N ARG A 282 -34.42 -1.57 22.10
CA ARG A 282 -35.71 -1.26 21.46
C ARG A 282 -36.19 0.16 21.83
N TYR A 283 -36.12 0.50 23.11
CA TYR A 283 -36.49 1.84 23.57
C TYR A 283 -35.70 2.94 22.83
N ILE A 284 -34.39 2.76 22.69
CA ILE A 284 -33.53 3.70 21.97
C ILE A 284 -33.84 3.69 20.47
N TYR A 285 -34.09 2.53 19.88
CA TYR A 285 -34.50 2.41 18.48
C TYR A 285 -35.78 3.20 18.21
N GLU A 286 -36.84 3.02 19.01
CA GLU A 286 -38.12 3.72 18.83
C GLU A 286 -37.94 5.24 18.97
N TYR A 287 -37.08 5.68 19.88
CA TYR A 287 -36.75 7.10 20.03
C TYR A 287 -36.17 7.68 18.71
N TYR A 288 -35.18 7.02 18.14
CA TYR A 288 -34.58 7.52 16.88
C TYR A 288 -35.49 7.30 15.66
N ARG A 289 -36.26 6.24 15.67
CA ARG A 289 -37.23 6.01 14.61
C ARG A 289 -38.29 7.12 14.55
N ALA A 290 -38.80 7.55 15.67
CA ALA A 290 -39.76 8.68 15.79
C ALA A 290 -40.91 8.58 14.77
N GLY A 291 -41.50 7.38 14.59
CA GLY A 291 -42.58 7.13 13.62
C GLY A 291 -42.13 7.02 12.15
N ARG A 292 -40.86 7.25 11.80
CA ARG A 292 -40.34 7.09 10.43
C ARG A 292 -40.32 5.60 10.04
N THR A 293 -40.51 5.33 8.75
CA THR A 293 -40.49 3.96 8.17
C THR A 293 -39.27 3.70 7.29
N LYS A 294 -38.51 4.72 6.90
CA LYS A 294 -37.38 4.64 5.98
C LYS A 294 -36.29 5.66 6.36
N GLY A 295 -35.10 5.43 5.84
CA GLY A 295 -33.92 6.30 6.00
C GLY A 295 -32.98 5.81 7.11
N ASN A 296 -31.91 6.58 7.31
CA ASN A 296 -30.93 6.29 8.36
C ASN A 296 -31.59 6.37 9.74
N LEU A 297 -31.28 5.38 10.59
CA LEU A 297 -31.80 5.38 11.96
C LEU A 297 -31.26 6.59 12.73
N PHE A 298 -29.94 6.70 12.79
CA PHE A 298 -29.25 7.75 13.51
C PHE A 298 -29.03 8.98 12.61
N MET A 299 -29.70 10.08 12.90
CA MET A 299 -29.51 11.37 12.27
C MET A 299 -28.88 12.32 13.29
N ASN A 300 -28.07 13.27 12.80
CA ASN A 300 -27.47 14.34 13.61
C ASN A 300 -26.53 13.84 14.72
N LEU A 301 -25.84 12.70 14.50
CA LEU A 301 -24.77 12.29 15.39
C LEU A 301 -23.54 13.17 15.19
N PRO A 302 -22.82 13.52 16.26
CA PRO A 302 -21.53 14.20 16.17
C PRO A 302 -20.51 13.40 15.36
N THR A 303 -19.37 14.03 15.08
CA THR A 303 -18.26 13.34 14.39
C THR A 303 -17.73 12.18 15.23
N ASP A 304 -17.02 11.23 14.58
CA ASP A 304 -16.39 10.12 15.30
C ASP A 304 -15.40 10.59 16.36
N GLN A 305 -14.76 11.75 16.16
CA GLN A 305 -13.85 12.35 17.14
C GLN A 305 -14.61 12.87 18.38
N ASP A 306 -15.75 13.45 18.19
CA ASP A 306 -16.56 14.00 19.30
C ASP A 306 -17.27 12.88 20.08
N ILE A 307 -17.67 11.80 19.41
CA ILE A 307 -18.25 10.62 20.07
C ILE A 307 -17.19 9.87 20.92
N ASN A 308 -15.90 9.91 20.52
CA ASN A 308 -14.82 9.22 21.21
C ASN A 308 -14.08 10.10 22.26
N ARG A 309 -14.49 11.32 22.48
CA ARG A 309 -14.01 12.19 23.56
C ARG A 309 -14.77 11.94 24.84
#